data_110d0c30fe25497dc792fbb00aa53b1d
#
_entry.id   110d0c30fe25497dc792fbb00aa53b1d
#
_cell.length_a   1.000
_cell.length_b   1.000
_cell.length_c   1.000
_cell.angle_alpha   90.00
_cell.angle_beta   90.00
_cell.angle_gamma   90.00
#
_symmetry.space_group_name_H-M   'P 1'
#
loop_
_entity.id
_entity.type
_entity.pdbx_description
1 polymer ?
#
loop_
_entity_poly.entity_id
_entity_poly.type
_entity_poly.pdbx_seq_one_letter_code
_entity_poly.pdbx_strand_id
1 'polypeptide(L)'
;SVVGVFGNIGQANYAATKAGIIGLTKTWAKEFSLKGGNVRVNCIAPGYTMTDILKTVPQDLLDKFAAMTMLGRLGQPHDIAYAALFLASDEASYITGQTLQVDGGMRL
;
A
#
# COMPACT_ATOMS: atom_id res chain seq x y z
N SER A 1 -0.09 2.15 -3.24
CA SER A 1 0.79 1.28 -4.03
C SER A 1 2.25 1.55 -3.73
N VAL A 2 3.05 0.50 -3.75
CA VAL A 2 4.51 0.62 -3.62
C VAL A 2 5.13 1.46 -4.75
N VAL A 3 4.47 1.56 -5.90
CA VAL A 3 4.92 2.43 -7.00
C VAL A 3 4.89 3.90 -6.59
N GLY A 4 3.95 4.31 -5.76
CA GLY A 4 3.90 5.66 -5.19
C GLY A 4 5.02 5.92 -4.18
N VAL A 5 5.55 4.87 -3.56
CA VAL A 5 6.66 4.96 -2.59
C VAL A 5 8.01 4.97 -3.31
N PHE A 6 8.21 4.05 -4.26
CA PHE A 6 9.52 3.80 -4.88
C PHE A 6 9.62 4.29 -6.33
N GLY A 7 8.50 4.53 -6.99
CA GLY A 7 8.46 4.77 -8.43
C GLY A 7 8.61 3.49 -9.24
N ASN A 8 8.36 3.58 -10.53
CA ASN A 8 8.62 2.50 -11.48
C ASN A 8 8.80 3.07 -12.88
N ILE A 9 9.68 2.48 -13.66
CA ILE A 9 9.98 2.93 -15.02
C ILE A 9 8.70 2.84 -15.88
N GLY A 10 8.39 3.91 -16.61
CA GLY A 10 7.23 3.96 -17.50
C GLY A 10 5.90 4.26 -16.81
N GLN A 11 5.90 4.50 -15.49
CA GLN A 11 4.69 4.75 -14.70
C GLN A 11 4.70 6.14 -14.01
N ALA A 12 5.19 7.18 -14.69
CA ALA A 12 5.30 8.51 -14.09
C ALA A 12 3.96 9.06 -13.57
N ASN A 13 2.90 8.98 -14.39
CA ASN A 13 1.57 9.45 -14.00
C ASN A 13 1.00 8.62 -12.85
N TYR A 14 1.15 7.31 -12.91
CA TYR A 14 0.69 6.40 -11.87
C TYR A 14 1.44 6.66 -10.56
N ALA A 15 2.77 6.77 -10.62
CA ALA A 15 3.61 7.07 -9.46
C ALA A 15 3.23 8.41 -8.82
N ALA A 16 3.02 9.45 -9.63
CA ALA A 16 2.61 10.76 -9.14
C ALA A 16 1.26 10.70 -8.42
N THR A 17 0.27 10.00 -9.00
CA THR A 17 -1.06 9.82 -8.41
C THR A 17 -0.98 9.08 -7.08
N LYS A 18 -0.21 8.00 -7.03
CA LYS A 18 -0.08 7.18 -5.81
C LYS A 18 0.75 7.88 -4.74
N ALA A 19 1.78 8.62 -5.11
CA ALA A 19 2.52 9.48 -4.17
C ALA A 19 1.64 10.63 -3.64
N GLY A 20 0.75 11.16 -4.47
CA GLY A 20 -0.23 12.16 -4.07
C GLY A 20 -1.15 11.68 -2.95
N ILE A 21 -1.60 10.43 -2.99
CA ILE A 21 -2.40 9.81 -1.92
C ILE A 21 -1.61 9.77 -0.60
N ILE A 22 -0.33 9.45 -0.66
CA ILE A 22 0.55 9.43 0.52
C ILE A 22 0.65 10.83 1.13
N GLY A 23 0.89 11.85 0.30
CA GLY A 23 0.93 13.23 0.75
C GLY A 23 -0.39 13.70 1.35
N LEU A 24 -1.50 13.34 0.70
CA LEU A 24 -2.85 13.66 1.17
C LEU A 24 -3.16 13.00 2.52
N THR A 25 -2.75 11.76 2.71
CA THR A 25 -2.89 11.04 3.99
C THR A 25 -2.23 11.79 5.14
N LYS A 26 -1.01 12.27 4.93
CA LYS A 26 -0.27 13.04 5.93
C LYS A 26 -0.94 14.38 6.24
N THR A 27 -1.41 15.05 5.20
CA THR A 27 -2.10 16.34 5.34
C THR A 27 -3.41 16.16 6.12
N TRP A 28 -4.24 15.21 5.73
CA TRP A 28 -5.49 14.92 6.41
C TRP A 28 -5.30 14.45 7.85
N ALA A 29 -4.26 13.67 8.12
CA ALA A 29 -3.96 13.28 9.50
C ALA A 29 -3.72 14.49 10.39
N LYS A 30 -3.03 15.51 9.87
CA LYS A 30 -2.81 16.77 10.57
C LYS A 30 -4.09 17.59 10.70
N GLU A 31 -4.80 17.79 9.59
CA GLU A 31 -6.02 18.61 9.56
C GLU A 31 -7.10 18.06 10.46
N PHE A 32 -7.36 16.75 10.39
CA PHE A 32 -8.42 16.11 11.18
C PHE A 32 -8.05 15.95 12.66
N SER A 33 -6.79 16.12 13.04
CA SER A 33 -6.37 16.14 14.44
C SER A 33 -6.48 17.51 15.09
N LEU A 34 -6.72 18.56 14.32
CA LEU A 34 -6.88 19.90 14.87
C LEU A 34 -8.10 19.98 15.79
N LYS A 35 -7.99 20.82 16.83
CA LYS A 35 -9.06 21.04 17.82
C LYS A 35 -9.51 19.77 18.55
N GLY A 36 -8.59 18.82 18.76
CA GLY A 36 -8.90 17.57 19.45
C GLY A 36 -9.72 16.59 18.62
N GLY A 37 -9.74 16.72 17.29
CA GLY A 37 -10.38 15.75 16.41
C GLY A 37 -9.85 14.34 16.67
N ASN A 38 -10.76 13.37 16.72
CA ASN A 38 -10.42 11.97 17.01
C ASN A 38 -10.55 11.12 15.72
N VAL A 39 -9.85 11.55 14.68
CA VAL A 39 -9.82 10.86 13.39
C VAL A 39 -8.39 10.52 13.05
N ARG A 40 -8.12 9.25 12.83
CA ARG A 40 -6.84 8.78 12.32
C ARG A 40 -6.92 8.59 10.81
N VAL A 41 -5.86 8.94 10.11
CA VAL A 41 -5.78 8.78 8.65
C VAL A 41 -4.47 8.07 8.34
N ASN A 42 -4.57 6.90 7.75
CA ASN A 42 -3.42 6.11 7.30
C ASN A 42 -3.68 5.62 5.89
N CYS A 43 -2.65 5.20 5.20
CA CYS A 43 -2.81 4.54 3.92
C CYS A 43 -2.01 3.24 3.85
N ILE A 44 -2.41 2.39 2.92
CA ILE A 44 -1.73 1.13 2.63
C ILE A 44 -1.11 1.24 1.25
N ALA A 45 0.12 0.75 1.11
CA ALA A 45 0.81 0.65 -0.16
C ALA A 45 1.00 -0.84 -0.51
N PRO A 46 0.05 -1.46 -1.20
CA PRO A 46 0.18 -2.85 -1.62
C PRO A 46 1.27 -3.04 -2.65
N GLY A 47 1.95 -4.20 -2.59
CA GLY A 47 2.70 -4.72 -3.70
C GLY A 47 1.80 -5.43 -4.72
N TYR A 48 2.40 -6.27 -5.57
CA TYR A 48 1.61 -7.08 -6.49
C TYR A 48 0.74 -8.06 -5.70
N THR A 49 -0.57 -7.91 -5.86
CA THR A 49 -1.58 -8.69 -5.16
C THR A 49 -2.39 -9.45 -6.20
N MET A 50 -2.62 -10.73 -5.97
CA MET A 50 -3.30 -11.62 -6.89
C MET A 50 -4.79 -11.28 -6.97
N THR A 51 -5.12 -10.31 -7.81
CA THR A 51 -6.48 -9.90 -8.16
C THR A 51 -6.85 -10.44 -9.53
N ASP A 52 -8.10 -10.23 -9.94
CA ASP A 52 -8.58 -10.69 -11.26
C ASP A 52 -7.75 -10.14 -12.42
N ILE A 53 -7.21 -8.93 -12.31
CA ILE A 53 -6.34 -8.34 -13.33
C ILE A 53 -5.06 -9.18 -13.50
N LEU A 54 -4.46 -9.64 -12.42
CA LEU A 54 -3.24 -10.45 -12.48
C LEU A 54 -3.48 -11.86 -12.97
N LYS A 55 -4.71 -12.37 -12.92
CA LYS A 55 -5.06 -13.70 -13.45
C LYS A 55 -4.91 -13.79 -14.95
N THR A 56 -4.89 -12.65 -15.65
CA THR A 56 -4.68 -12.59 -17.12
C THR A 56 -3.20 -12.48 -17.50
N VAL A 57 -2.32 -12.31 -16.53
CA VAL A 57 -0.88 -12.18 -16.76
C VAL A 57 -0.24 -13.56 -16.90
N PRO A 58 0.70 -13.75 -17.86
CA PRO A 58 1.40 -15.02 -18.03
C PRO A 58 2.10 -15.48 -16.74
N GLN A 59 2.08 -16.78 -16.48
CA GLN A 59 2.63 -17.37 -15.26
C GLN A 59 4.12 -17.05 -15.04
N ASP A 60 4.91 -17.04 -16.11
CA ASP A 60 6.34 -16.71 -16.03
C ASP A 60 6.58 -15.28 -15.53
N LEU A 61 5.72 -14.35 -15.89
CA LEU A 61 5.79 -12.96 -15.41
C LEU A 61 5.33 -12.86 -13.96
N LEU A 62 4.29 -13.60 -13.57
CA LEU A 62 3.87 -13.69 -12.17
C LEU A 62 4.99 -14.26 -11.28
N ASP A 63 5.69 -15.27 -11.77
CA ASP A 63 6.84 -15.87 -11.07
C ASP A 63 7.97 -14.86 -10.90
N LYS A 64 8.22 -14.01 -11.90
CA LYS A 64 9.19 -12.91 -11.78
C LYS A 64 8.78 -11.89 -10.72
N PHE A 65 7.51 -11.52 -10.68
CA PHE A 65 7.01 -10.60 -9.65
C PHE A 65 7.16 -11.20 -8.26
N ALA A 66 6.83 -12.47 -8.08
CA ALA A 66 7.01 -13.17 -6.81
C ALA A 66 8.48 -13.20 -6.38
N ALA A 67 9.40 -13.43 -7.32
CA ALA A 67 10.83 -13.46 -7.06
C ALA A 67 11.40 -12.10 -6.64
N MET A 68 10.71 -11.00 -6.94
CA MET A 68 11.11 -9.65 -6.51
C MET A 68 10.77 -9.38 -5.04
N THR A 69 10.03 -10.26 -4.38
CA THR A 69 9.67 -10.12 -2.97
C THR A 69 10.61 -10.92 -2.08
N MET A 70 10.84 -10.44 -0.87
CA MET A 70 11.61 -11.20 0.13
C MET A 70 10.87 -12.47 0.57
N LEU A 71 9.54 -12.44 0.57
CA LEU A 71 8.73 -13.58 0.98
C LEU A 71 8.52 -14.60 -0.15
N GLY A 72 8.96 -14.31 -1.37
CA GLY A 72 8.96 -15.23 -2.50
C GLY A 72 7.56 -15.55 -3.05
N ARG A 73 6.58 -14.71 -2.79
CA ARG A 73 5.20 -14.91 -3.27
C ARG A 73 4.51 -13.58 -3.57
N LEU A 74 3.47 -13.64 -4.36
CA LEU A 74 2.53 -12.52 -4.53
C LEU A 74 1.65 -12.40 -3.30
N GLY A 75 1.14 -11.19 -3.06
CA GLY A 75 0.13 -10.97 -2.03
C GLY A 75 -1.21 -11.56 -2.45
N GLN A 76 -2.03 -11.86 -1.47
CA GLN A 76 -3.42 -12.22 -1.66
C GLN A 76 -4.31 -11.07 -1.17
N PRO A 77 -5.54 -10.94 -1.69
CA PRO A 77 -6.44 -9.87 -1.23
C PRO A 77 -6.61 -9.82 0.29
N HIS A 78 -6.64 -10.96 0.96
CA HIS A 78 -6.76 -11.00 2.42
C HIS A 78 -5.53 -10.45 3.15
N ASP A 79 -4.34 -10.49 2.54
CA ASP A 79 -3.15 -9.86 3.14
C ASP A 79 -3.36 -8.35 3.29
N ILE A 80 -3.98 -7.72 2.30
CA ILE A 80 -4.30 -6.30 2.34
C ILE A 80 -5.47 -6.03 3.30
N ALA A 81 -6.49 -6.89 3.26
CA ALA A 81 -7.67 -6.75 4.12
C ALA A 81 -7.30 -6.83 5.61
N TYR A 82 -6.41 -7.73 5.99
CA TYR A 82 -5.96 -7.83 7.39
C TYR A 82 -5.18 -6.59 7.84
N ALA A 83 -4.36 -6.02 6.98
CA ALA A 83 -3.67 -4.76 7.27
C ALA A 83 -4.67 -3.61 7.45
N ALA A 84 -5.68 -3.52 6.58
CA ALA A 84 -6.74 -2.53 6.68
C ALA A 84 -7.54 -2.68 7.97
N LEU A 85 -7.89 -3.92 8.34
CA LEU A 85 -8.60 -4.22 9.58
C LEU A 85 -7.81 -3.77 10.80
N PHE A 86 -6.52 -4.06 10.85
CA PHE A 86 -5.64 -3.61 11.94
C PHE A 86 -5.62 -2.10 12.04
N LEU A 87 -5.37 -1.38 10.94
CA LEU A 87 -5.30 0.08 10.93
C LEU A 87 -6.63 0.73 11.32
N ALA A 88 -7.75 0.10 10.99
CA ALA A 88 -9.08 0.59 11.34
C ALA A 88 -9.49 0.28 12.80
N SER A 89 -8.78 -0.64 13.46
CA SER A 89 -9.12 -1.11 14.80
C SER A 89 -8.54 -0.21 15.89
N ASP A 90 -9.04 -0.38 17.12
CA ASP A 90 -8.51 0.31 18.30
C ASP A 90 -7.09 -0.10 18.64
N GLU A 91 -6.64 -1.26 18.17
CA GLU A 91 -5.25 -1.70 18.32
C GLU A 91 -4.26 -0.75 17.63
N ALA A 92 -4.71 -0.03 16.61
CA ALA A 92 -3.93 0.99 15.90
C ALA A 92 -4.21 2.41 16.42
N SER A 93 -4.72 2.57 17.62
CA SER A 93 -5.20 3.86 18.16
C SER A 93 -4.13 4.94 18.23
N TYR A 94 -2.86 4.59 18.25
CA TYR A 94 -1.75 5.56 18.28
C TYR A 94 -1.03 5.69 16.94
N ILE A 95 -1.65 5.22 15.84
CA ILE A 95 -1.07 5.25 14.49
C ILE A 95 -1.91 6.18 13.61
N THR A 96 -1.30 7.25 13.13
CA THR A 96 -1.91 8.16 12.16
C THR A 96 -0.84 8.78 11.26
N GLY A 97 -1.21 9.16 10.05
CA GLY A 97 -0.31 9.77 9.07
C GLY A 97 0.71 8.79 8.48
N GLN A 98 0.49 7.49 8.62
CA GLN A 98 1.44 6.47 8.21
C GLN A 98 1.06 5.83 6.88
N THR A 99 2.08 5.38 6.16
CA THR A 99 1.93 4.51 4.98
C THR A 99 2.47 3.13 5.35
N LEU A 100 1.57 2.16 5.39
CA LEU A 100 1.93 0.76 5.65
C LEU A 100 2.14 0.03 4.32
N GLN A 101 3.37 -0.35 4.04
CA GLN A 101 3.70 -1.17 2.88
C GLN A 101 3.32 -2.63 3.18
N VAL A 102 2.49 -3.22 2.31
CA VAL A 102 2.04 -4.61 2.40
C VAL A 102 2.42 -5.26 1.07
N ASP A 103 3.68 -5.62 0.94
CA ASP A 103 4.32 -5.91 -0.35
C ASP A 103 5.27 -7.11 -0.32
N GLY A 104 5.32 -7.83 0.79
CA GLY A 104 6.23 -8.96 0.94
C GLY A 104 7.71 -8.58 0.89
N GLY A 105 8.04 -7.31 1.10
CA GLY A 105 9.41 -6.82 0.96
C GLY A 105 9.83 -6.66 -0.50
N MET A 106 8.92 -6.20 -1.35
CA MET A 106 9.19 -6.01 -2.78
C MET A 106 10.24 -4.95 -3.01
N ARG A 107 11.13 -5.23 -3.96
CA ARG A 107 12.15 -4.28 -4.45
C ARG A 107 11.82 -3.87 -5.87
N LEU A 108 11.60 -2.60 -6.04
CA LEU A 108 11.39 -1.99 -7.36
C LEU A 108 12.62 -1.24 -7.82
#